data_92a33120d7a107ab78aa52130d61dbc9
#
_entry.id   92a33120d7a107ab78aa52130d61dbc9
#
_cell.length_a   1.000
_cell.length_b   1.000
_cell.length_c   1.000
_cell.angle_alpha   90.00
_cell.angle_beta   90.00
_cell.angle_gamma   90.00
#
_symmetry.space_group_name_H-M   'P 1'
#
loop_
_entity.id
_entity.type
_entity.pdbx_description
1 polymer ?
#
loop_
_entity_poly.entity_id
_entity_poly.type
_entity_poly.pdbx_seq_one_letter_code
_entity_poly.pdbx_strand_id
1 'polypeptide(L)'
;NGDPKPVMVWMHGGGHRYGSGNYLMYDGTLLAKKEDVVVVSVSHRLNIFGYMHLADIGGDKWAESTNVGTQDLVAALQWVQDNIEEFGGDPDRVTIFGQSGGGGKTSSLMAVPSAAGLFHGAIAQSGSTIRGITSDTANAGVERYLNKLGIKANQLDRLQALTPQQIETTLYGAPAVQGFPMGPVIDGNFIPRHPWDPSAPSYSSEVPFMAGSTETEGGWIGPPPYELADVDMLESFRTALSNNNEQQAKELISLYQSKFPDRRNQMLWLTAAADNSARWNAQELNRLKYEQGSAPSYLYFFNWHSPVHDYRMGSYHTLEIPFVFNNVDVAASMTGADSYRYELAHVMSAAWAAFARTGDPNHVDMPTWAPFTTENYPTMMFGDEVMAVNDPNRVERLALAAIRQQA
;
A
#
# COMPACT_ATOMS: atom_id res chain seq x y z
N ASN A 1 -31.54 9.08 -13.99
CA ASN A 1 -32.03 7.83 -13.41
C ASN A 1 -31.46 6.68 -14.24
N GLY A 2 -30.24 6.28 -13.98
CA GLY A 2 -29.59 5.08 -14.50
C GLY A 2 -29.44 4.04 -13.37
N ASP A 3 -28.96 2.84 -13.71
CA ASP A 3 -28.65 1.84 -12.70
C ASP A 3 -27.56 2.37 -11.73
N PRO A 4 -27.64 2.09 -10.42
CA PRO A 4 -26.63 2.49 -9.45
C PRO A 4 -25.23 1.99 -9.86
N LYS A 5 -24.21 2.83 -9.69
CA LYS A 5 -22.85 2.57 -10.17
C LYS A 5 -21.96 2.00 -9.07
N PRO A 6 -20.97 1.16 -9.41
CA PRO A 6 -19.96 0.75 -8.43
C PRO A 6 -19.27 1.96 -7.83
N VAL A 7 -18.93 1.87 -6.55
CA VAL A 7 -18.27 2.93 -5.79
C VAL A 7 -16.83 2.53 -5.51
N MET A 8 -15.88 3.40 -5.86
CA MET A 8 -14.46 3.20 -5.60
C MET A 8 -13.98 4.22 -4.57
N VAL A 9 -13.64 3.78 -3.37
CA VAL A 9 -13.23 4.63 -2.25
C VAL A 9 -11.72 4.63 -2.12
N TRP A 10 -11.10 5.77 -2.43
CA TRP A 10 -9.65 5.95 -2.44
C TRP A 10 -9.08 6.27 -1.05
N MET A 11 -8.07 5.47 -0.65
CA MET A 11 -7.24 5.67 0.53
C MET A 11 -5.87 6.19 0.11
N HIS A 12 -5.57 7.46 0.38
CA HIS A 12 -4.31 8.08 -0.04
C HIS A 12 -3.07 7.48 0.63
N GLY A 13 -1.90 7.60 -0.03
CA GLY A 13 -0.60 7.22 0.48
C GLY A 13 -0.02 8.14 1.56
N GLY A 14 1.31 8.13 1.70
CA GLY A 14 2.03 8.89 2.72
C GLY A 14 2.17 8.18 4.06
N GLY A 15 2.06 6.85 4.07
CA GLY A 15 2.02 6.03 5.29
C GLY A 15 0.77 6.38 6.10
N HIS A 16 0.96 6.49 7.41
CA HIS A 16 -0.04 7.01 8.33
C HIS A 16 0.40 8.38 8.88
N ARG A 17 1.32 9.05 8.20
CA ARG A 17 2.02 10.25 8.69
C ARG A 17 1.55 11.54 8.02
N TYR A 18 1.38 11.54 6.71
CA TYR A 18 1.01 12.70 5.90
C TYR A 18 0.17 12.28 4.69
N GLY A 19 -0.28 13.25 3.92
CA GLY A 19 -1.06 13.03 2.71
C GLY A 19 -2.44 13.66 2.78
N SER A 20 -3.13 13.60 1.66
CA SER A 20 -4.51 14.09 1.51
C SER A 20 -5.17 13.36 0.34
N GLY A 21 -6.47 13.15 0.40
CA GLY A 21 -7.28 12.67 -0.71
C GLY A 21 -7.38 13.65 -1.88
N ASN A 22 -6.96 14.91 -1.70
CA ASN A 22 -7.15 15.99 -2.67
C ASN A 22 -5.94 16.26 -3.58
N TYR A 23 -4.93 15.36 -3.62
CA TYR A 23 -3.84 15.55 -4.57
C TYR A 23 -4.32 15.38 -6.01
N LEU A 24 -3.81 16.24 -6.92
CA LEU A 24 -4.21 16.24 -8.34
C LEU A 24 -4.08 14.85 -9.00
N MET A 25 -3.07 14.07 -8.62
CA MET A 25 -2.88 12.72 -9.14
C MET A 25 -4.00 11.75 -8.73
N TYR A 26 -4.83 12.10 -7.74
CA TYR A 26 -6.00 11.35 -7.27
C TYR A 26 -7.32 11.90 -7.81
N ASP A 27 -7.28 12.82 -8.80
CA ASP A 27 -8.50 13.30 -9.44
C ASP A 27 -9.20 12.14 -10.17
N GLY A 28 -10.32 11.70 -9.62
CA GLY A 28 -11.13 10.60 -10.13
C GLY A 28 -12.03 10.95 -11.32
N THR A 29 -11.98 12.18 -11.82
CA THR A 29 -12.89 12.65 -12.90
C THR A 29 -12.82 11.77 -14.14
N LEU A 30 -11.61 11.41 -14.59
CA LEU A 30 -11.45 10.59 -15.79
C LEU A 30 -11.80 9.12 -15.53
N LEU A 31 -11.41 8.57 -14.37
CA LEU A 31 -11.81 7.23 -13.95
C LEU A 31 -13.34 7.12 -13.90
N ALA A 32 -14.01 8.04 -13.20
CA ALA A 32 -15.46 8.06 -13.10
C ALA A 32 -16.16 8.18 -14.47
N LYS A 33 -15.65 9.08 -15.33
CA LYS A 33 -16.26 9.36 -16.63
C LYS A 33 -16.08 8.21 -17.63
N LYS A 34 -14.89 7.60 -17.67
CA LYS A 34 -14.56 6.57 -18.65
C LYS A 34 -15.09 5.20 -18.24
N GLU A 35 -15.03 4.92 -16.95
CA GLU A 35 -15.36 3.60 -16.43
C GLU A 35 -16.75 3.53 -15.78
N ASP A 36 -17.53 4.59 -15.83
CA ASP A 36 -18.90 4.65 -15.28
C ASP A 36 -18.99 4.16 -13.82
N VAL A 37 -18.14 4.73 -12.96
CA VAL A 37 -18.06 4.45 -11.52
C VAL A 37 -18.19 5.75 -10.72
N VAL A 38 -18.55 5.65 -9.44
CA VAL A 38 -18.46 6.76 -8.48
C VAL A 38 -17.12 6.68 -7.77
N VAL A 39 -16.34 7.77 -7.76
CA VAL A 39 -15.05 7.82 -7.05
C VAL A 39 -15.18 8.72 -5.82
N VAL A 40 -14.81 8.19 -4.67
CA VAL A 40 -14.80 8.90 -3.37
C VAL A 40 -13.36 8.94 -2.87
N SER A 41 -12.81 10.13 -2.59
CA SER A 41 -11.50 10.29 -1.97
C SER A 41 -11.63 10.69 -0.52
N VAL A 42 -10.97 9.97 0.40
CA VAL A 42 -11.07 10.19 1.83
C VAL A 42 -9.81 10.89 2.36
N SER A 43 -10.01 11.94 3.16
CA SER A 43 -8.99 12.51 4.05
C SER A 43 -9.34 12.18 5.49
N HIS A 44 -8.36 11.75 6.28
CA HIS A 44 -8.55 11.28 7.65
C HIS A 44 -7.43 11.78 8.57
N ARG A 45 -7.57 11.67 9.87
CA ARG A 45 -6.51 12.05 10.82
C ARG A 45 -5.28 11.15 10.67
N LEU A 46 -4.11 11.77 10.70
CA LEU A 46 -2.80 11.17 10.47
C LEU A 46 -1.87 11.46 11.65
N ASN A 47 -0.68 10.88 11.60
CA ASN A 47 0.40 11.01 12.58
C ASN A 47 -0.11 10.85 14.04
N ILE A 48 0.32 11.64 14.98
CA ILE A 48 -0.14 11.53 16.37
C ILE A 48 -1.62 11.91 16.56
N PHE A 49 -2.21 12.68 15.65
CA PHE A 49 -3.63 12.99 15.71
C PHE A 49 -4.52 11.79 15.39
N GLY A 50 -4.00 10.83 14.61
CA GLY A 50 -4.71 9.63 14.21
C GLY A 50 -4.25 8.35 14.91
N TYR A 51 -3.02 8.32 15.45
CA TYR A 51 -2.37 7.08 15.87
C TYR A 51 -1.57 7.20 17.18
N MET A 52 -1.91 8.12 18.07
CA MET A 52 -1.29 8.22 19.38
C MET A 52 -2.01 7.32 20.37
N HIS A 53 -1.35 6.26 20.83
CA HIS A 53 -1.89 5.28 21.76
C HIS A 53 -1.83 5.80 23.20
N LEU A 54 -2.88 6.49 23.67
CA LEU A 54 -2.98 7.00 25.05
C LEU A 54 -3.92 6.16 25.92
N ALA A 55 -4.62 5.18 25.36
CA ALA A 55 -5.61 4.38 26.05
C ALA A 55 -5.06 3.74 27.35
N ASP A 56 -3.83 3.20 27.30
CA ASP A 56 -3.23 2.49 28.43
C ASP A 56 -2.81 3.40 29.59
N ILE A 57 -2.62 4.70 29.34
CA ILE A 57 -2.08 5.64 30.34
C ILE A 57 -3.02 6.79 30.69
N GLY A 58 -4.07 7.00 29.88
CA GLY A 58 -4.93 8.19 29.96
C GLY A 58 -6.25 7.97 30.68
N GLY A 59 -6.58 6.73 31.03
CA GLY A 59 -7.89 6.39 31.61
C GLY A 59 -9.05 6.62 30.64
N ASP A 60 -10.28 6.64 31.14
CA ASP A 60 -11.51 6.65 30.33
C ASP A 60 -11.56 7.79 29.29
N LYS A 61 -11.02 8.96 29.64
CA LYS A 61 -10.99 10.13 28.74
C LYS A 61 -10.24 9.84 27.42
N TRP A 62 -9.25 8.95 27.47
CA TRP A 62 -8.36 8.66 26.35
C TRP A 62 -8.53 7.25 25.80
N ALA A 63 -9.54 6.50 26.28
CA ALA A 63 -9.76 5.11 25.91
C ALA A 63 -9.89 4.92 24.37
N GLU A 64 -10.51 5.86 23.68
CA GLU A 64 -10.72 5.82 22.22
C GLU A 64 -9.60 6.48 21.40
N SER A 65 -8.47 6.86 22.03
CA SER A 65 -7.40 7.59 21.34
C SER A 65 -6.57 6.75 20.39
N THR A 66 -6.62 5.44 20.52
CA THR A 66 -5.92 4.50 19.68
C THR A 66 -6.64 4.32 18.32
N ASN A 67 -5.91 4.21 17.21
CA ASN A 67 -6.48 3.92 15.89
C ASN A 67 -7.49 4.96 15.34
N VAL A 68 -7.50 6.16 15.87
CA VAL A 68 -8.46 7.21 15.50
C VAL A 68 -8.48 7.48 14.00
N GLY A 69 -7.30 7.47 13.34
CA GLY A 69 -7.21 7.63 11.90
C GLY A 69 -7.85 6.48 11.10
N THR A 70 -7.84 5.25 11.65
CA THR A 70 -8.54 4.12 11.04
C THR A 70 -10.04 4.15 11.36
N GLN A 71 -10.43 4.63 12.55
CA GLN A 71 -11.84 4.88 12.87
C GLN A 71 -12.47 5.93 11.94
N ASP A 72 -11.72 6.98 11.57
CA ASP A 72 -12.16 7.96 10.57
C ASP A 72 -12.47 7.30 9.21
N LEU A 73 -11.68 6.32 8.80
CA LEU A 73 -11.92 5.58 7.56
C LEU A 73 -13.19 4.72 7.66
N VAL A 74 -13.43 4.07 8.80
CA VAL A 74 -14.68 3.33 9.05
C VAL A 74 -15.88 4.28 9.01
N ALA A 75 -15.78 5.45 9.64
CA ALA A 75 -16.84 6.46 9.60
C ALA A 75 -17.11 6.98 8.18
N ALA A 76 -16.04 7.14 7.36
CA ALA A 76 -16.19 7.53 5.96
C ALA A 76 -16.90 6.43 5.14
N LEU A 77 -16.59 5.17 5.39
CA LEU A 77 -17.29 4.04 4.74
C LEU A 77 -18.75 3.94 5.18
N GLN A 78 -19.04 4.19 6.46
CA GLN A 78 -20.42 4.27 6.93
C GLN A 78 -21.17 5.42 6.24
N TRP A 79 -20.53 6.59 6.09
CA TRP A 79 -21.12 7.69 5.34
C TRP A 79 -21.42 7.30 3.87
N VAL A 80 -20.53 6.53 3.25
CA VAL A 80 -20.77 6.01 1.88
C VAL A 80 -22.01 5.11 1.87
N GLN A 81 -22.13 4.18 2.82
CA GLN A 81 -23.32 3.30 2.93
C GLN A 81 -24.60 4.12 3.08
N ASP A 82 -24.60 5.16 3.89
CA ASP A 82 -25.80 5.93 4.24
C ASP A 82 -26.21 6.94 3.15
N ASN A 83 -25.30 7.35 2.24
CA ASN A 83 -25.52 8.53 1.39
C ASN A 83 -25.20 8.34 -0.09
N ILE A 84 -24.47 7.29 -0.49
CA ILE A 84 -23.88 7.24 -1.85
C ILE A 84 -24.93 7.08 -2.96
N GLU A 85 -26.11 6.59 -2.64
CA GLU A 85 -27.25 6.51 -3.58
C GLU A 85 -27.64 7.89 -4.13
N GLU A 86 -27.56 8.94 -3.31
CA GLU A 86 -27.83 10.32 -3.71
C GLU A 86 -26.84 10.83 -4.77
N PHE A 87 -25.67 10.19 -4.87
CA PHE A 87 -24.63 10.45 -5.87
C PHE A 87 -24.65 9.46 -7.03
N GLY A 88 -25.65 8.57 -7.09
CA GLY A 88 -25.79 7.54 -8.12
C GLY A 88 -24.91 6.31 -7.91
N GLY A 89 -24.31 6.16 -6.72
CA GLY A 89 -23.54 4.98 -6.33
C GLY A 89 -24.40 3.88 -5.74
N ASP A 90 -23.87 2.65 -5.76
CA ASP A 90 -24.46 1.47 -5.19
C ASP A 90 -23.77 1.15 -3.85
N PRO A 91 -24.45 1.27 -2.71
CA PRO A 91 -23.84 0.96 -1.41
C PRO A 91 -23.47 -0.52 -1.26
N ASP A 92 -24.08 -1.42 -2.04
CA ASP A 92 -23.77 -2.85 -2.05
C ASP A 92 -22.61 -3.22 -3.01
N ARG A 93 -22.01 -2.24 -3.70
CA ARG A 93 -20.87 -2.41 -4.61
C ARG A 93 -19.75 -1.41 -4.34
N VAL A 94 -19.25 -1.39 -3.11
CA VAL A 94 -18.18 -0.49 -2.64
C VAL A 94 -16.86 -1.23 -2.68
N THR A 95 -15.87 -0.70 -3.42
CA THR A 95 -14.49 -1.20 -3.42
C THR A 95 -13.58 -0.17 -2.78
N ILE A 96 -12.85 -0.57 -1.73
CA ILE A 96 -11.78 0.24 -1.14
C ILE A 96 -10.49 0.00 -1.89
N PHE A 97 -9.76 1.06 -2.24
CA PHE A 97 -8.47 0.92 -2.90
C PHE A 97 -7.50 2.00 -2.45
N GLY A 98 -6.22 1.69 -2.49
CA GLY A 98 -5.22 2.66 -2.05
C GLY A 98 -3.80 2.20 -2.31
N GLN A 99 -2.88 3.16 -2.37
CA GLN A 99 -1.48 2.94 -2.71
C GLN A 99 -0.57 3.29 -1.53
N SER A 100 0.55 2.56 -1.37
CA SER A 100 1.51 2.81 -0.28
C SER A 100 0.84 2.67 1.10
N GLY A 101 0.90 3.73 1.92
CA GLY A 101 0.11 3.79 3.15
C GLY A 101 -1.39 3.56 2.92
N GLY A 102 -1.92 3.91 1.74
CA GLY A 102 -3.30 3.61 1.35
C GLY A 102 -3.57 2.12 1.16
N GLY A 103 -2.64 1.38 0.55
CA GLY A 103 -2.69 -0.08 0.50
C GLY A 103 -2.62 -0.71 1.90
N GLY A 104 -1.78 -0.14 2.78
CA GLY A 104 -1.73 -0.51 4.19
C GLY A 104 -3.06 -0.27 4.92
N LYS A 105 -3.73 0.86 4.66
CA LYS A 105 -5.07 1.18 5.20
C LYS A 105 -6.12 0.20 4.67
N THR A 106 -6.12 -0.06 3.36
CA THR A 106 -7.01 -1.04 2.72
C THR A 106 -6.87 -2.41 3.35
N SER A 107 -5.66 -2.94 3.46
CA SER A 107 -5.41 -4.26 4.05
C SER A 107 -5.72 -4.30 5.55
N SER A 108 -5.55 -3.18 6.28
CA SER A 108 -5.94 -3.08 7.69
C SER A 108 -7.45 -3.12 7.89
N LEU A 109 -8.21 -2.39 7.06
CA LEU A 109 -9.67 -2.32 7.14
C LEU A 109 -10.33 -3.69 6.97
N MET A 110 -9.74 -4.57 6.17
CA MET A 110 -10.22 -5.94 6.05
C MET A 110 -10.21 -6.73 7.37
N ALA A 111 -9.37 -6.30 8.33
CA ALA A 111 -9.23 -6.93 9.65
C ALA A 111 -9.98 -6.19 10.77
N VAL A 112 -10.69 -5.10 10.46
CA VAL A 112 -11.45 -4.30 11.42
C VAL A 112 -12.89 -4.81 11.50
N PRO A 113 -13.36 -5.33 12.65
CA PRO A 113 -14.71 -5.87 12.80
C PRO A 113 -15.81 -4.87 12.42
N SER A 114 -15.66 -3.61 12.83
CA SER A 114 -16.65 -2.55 12.54
C SER A 114 -16.65 -2.07 11.08
N ALA A 115 -15.69 -2.52 10.25
CA ALA A 115 -15.69 -2.26 8.81
C ALA A 115 -16.34 -3.41 8.01
N ALA A 116 -16.68 -4.53 8.66
CA ALA A 116 -17.30 -5.67 8.00
C ALA A 116 -18.65 -5.29 7.37
N GLY A 117 -18.83 -5.62 6.09
CA GLY A 117 -20.03 -5.29 5.33
C GLY A 117 -20.10 -3.87 4.76
N LEU A 118 -19.13 -2.99 5.07
CA LEU A 118 -19.09 -1.63 4.51
C LEU A 118 -18.38 -1.55 3.16
N PHE A 119 -17.78 -2.64 2.70
CA PHE A 119 -17.15 -2.74 1.37
C PHE A 119 -17.21 -4.19 0.86
N HIS A 120 -17.17 -4.32 -0.46
CA HIS A 120 -17.45 -5.55 -1.22
C HIS A 120 -16.28 -5.95 -2.14
N GLY A 121 -15.22 -5.14 -2.18
CA GLY A 121 -13.96 -5.39 -2.86
C GLY A 121 -12.82 -4.60 -2.21
N ALA A 122 -11.57 -5.08 -2.32
CA ALA A 122 -10.42 -4.38 -1.76
C ALA A 122 -9.18 -4.53 -2.65
N ILE A 123 -8.49 -3.39 -2.91
CA ILE A 123 -7.29 -3.36 -3.76
C ILE A 123 -6.15 -2.68 -2.98
N ALA A 124 -5.08 -3.42 -2.70
CA ALA A 124 -3.90 -2.93 -2.00
C ALA A 124 -2.71 -2.75 -2.96
N GLN A 125 -2.36 -1.49 -3.28
CA GLN A 125 -1.32 -1.14 -4.24
C GLN A 125 -0.03 -0.77 -3.50
N SER A 126 1.05 -1.52 -3.70
CA SER A 126 2.39 -1.23 -3.13
C SER A 126 2.37 -0.92 -1.63
N GLY A 127 1.45 -1.55 -0.89
CA GLY A 127 1.28 -1.29 0.54
C GLY A 127 0.49 -2.39 1.23
N SER A 128 0.88 -2.67 2.48
CA SER A 128 0.27 -3.74 3.27
C SER A 128 0.43 -3.49 4.76
N THR A 129 -0.50 -3.98 5.55
CA THR A 129 -0.38 -4.10 7.00
C THR A 129 -0.59 -5.57 7.37
N ILE A 130 0.44 -6.40 7.18
CA ILE A 130 0.39 -7.83 7.59
C ILE A 130 0.35 -7.93 9.11
N ARG A 131 1.22 -7.17 9.78
CA ARG A 131 1.27 -7.06 11.24
C ARG A 131 1.03 -5.63 11.69
N GLY A 132 0.14 -5.44 12.65
CA GLY A 132 -0.07 -4.15 13.32
C GLY A 132 1.01 -3.89 14.37
N ILE A 133 1.04 -2.66 14.87
CA ILE A 133 1.92 -2.23 15.96
C ILE A 133 1.39 -2.84 17.27
N THR A 134 2.27 -3.41 18.11
CA THR A 134 1.87 -3.90 19.43
C THR A 134 1.68 -2.72 20.41
N SER A 135 0.80 -2.88 21.40
CA SER A 135 0.61 -1.87 22.45
C SER A 135 1.92 -1.49 23.15
N ASP A 136 2.80 -2.46 23.43
CA ASP A 136 4.11 -2.18 24.03
C ASP A 136 4.97 -1.26 23.15
N THR A 137 5.01 -1.52 21.84
CA THR A 137 5.75 -0.67 20.88
C THR A 137 5.13 0.72 20.80
N ALA A 138 3.80 0.83 20.80
CA ALA A 138 3.07 2.08 20.79
C ALA A 138 3.32 2.88 22.07
N ASN A 139 3.22 2.23 23.24
CA ASN A 139 3.49 2.84 24.55
C ASN A 139 4.90 3.39 24.64
N ALA A 140 5.91 2.62 24.22
CA ALA A 140 7.30 3.08 24.21
C ALA A 140 7.49 4.32 23.29
N GLY A 141 6.75 4.40 22.19
CA GLY A 141 6.74 5.57 21.30
C GLY A 141 6.13 6.81 21.99
N VAL A 142 4.98 6.61 22.64
CA VAL A 142 4.28 7.66 23.39
C VAL A 142 5.14 8.17 24.54
N GLU A 143 5.78 7.28 25.30
CA GLU A 143 6.66 7.66 26.38
C GLU A 143 7.79 8.58 25.91
N ARG A 144 8.49 8.19 24.82
CA ARG A 144 9.54 9.02 24.23
C ARG A 144 9.03 10.40 23.80
N TYR A 145 7.84 10.47 23.23
CA TYR A 145 7.24 11.71 22.80
C TYR A 145 6.87 12.62 23.99
N LEU A 146 6.21 12.08 25.00
CA LEU A 146 5.82 12.81 26.22
C LEU A 146 7.05 13.30 26.99
N ASN A 147 8.10 12.48 27.11
CA ASN A 147 9.36 12.86 27.75
C ASN A 147 10.01 14.06 27.05
N LYS A 148 10.00 14.08 25.71
CA LYS A 148 10.52 15.21 24.94
C LYS A 148 9.75 16.51 25.18
N LEU A 149 8.44 16.41 25.41
CA LEU A 149 7.57 17.55 25.73
C LEU A 149 7.60 17.95 27.21
N GLY A 150 8.22 17.15 28.09
CA GLY A 150 8.14 17.33 29.53
C GLY A 150 6.71 17.20 30.07
N ILE A 151 5.91 16.32 29.47
CA ILE A 151 4.52 16.02 29.85
C ILE A 151 4.49 14.68 30.58
N LYS A 152 3.91 14.66 31.78
CA LYS A 152 3.71 13.42 32.54
C LYS A 152 2.37 12.78 32.21
N ALA A 153 2.19 11.49 32.50
CA ALA A 153 0.95 10.76 32.26
C ALA A 153 -0.30 11.41 32.92
N ASN A 154 -0.14 12.04 34.06
CA ASN A 154 -1.23 12.78 34.71
C ASN A 154 -1.44 14.21 34.17
N GLN A 155 -0.80 14.58 33.08
CA GLN A 155 -0.84 15.90 32.44
C GLN A 155 -1.20 15.84 30.96
N LEU A 156 -1.81 14.75 30.49
CA LEU A 156 -2.09 14.51 29.06
C LEU A 156 -2.94 15.62 28.43
N ASP A 157 -3.77 16.32 29.21
CA ASP A 157 -4.55 17.47 28.72
C ASP A 157 -3.69 18.59 28.13
N ARG A 158 -2.42 18.67 28.52
CA ARG A 158 -1.45 19.61 27.91
C ARG A 158 -1.19 19.31 26.44
N LEU A 159 -1.40 18.07 25.97
CA LEU A 159 -1.30 17.72 24.55
C LEU A 159 -2.33 18.48 23.71
N GLN A 160 -3.53 18.69 24.23
CA GLN A 160 -4.62 19.41 23.54
C GLN A 160 -4.34 20.91 23.40
N ALA A 161 -3.43 21.46 24.21
CA ALA A 161 -3.00 22.85 24.12
C ALA A 161 -1.84 23.10 23.16
N LEU A 162 -1.24 22.03 22.58
CA LEU A 162 -0.15 22.16 21.62
C LEU A 162 -0.68 22.62 20.26
N THR A 163 0.04 23.54 19.65
CA THR A 163 -0.21 23.90 18.25
C THR A 163 0.27 22.80 17.30
N PRO A 164 -0.30 22.69 16.08
CA PRO A 164 0.20 21.75 15.07
C PRO A 164 1.71 21.89 14.82
N GLN A 165 2.21 23.13 14.79
CA GLN A 165 3.65 23.41 14.62
C GLN A 165 4.51 22.84 15.76
N GLN A 166 4.05 22.92 17.02
CA GLN A 166 4.77 22.35 18.16
C GLN A 166 4.80 20.83 18.08
N ILE A 167 3.70 20.22 17.66
CA ILE A 167 3.59 18.79 17.44
C ILE A 167 4.58 18.33 16.37
N GLU A 168 4.55 18.96 15.20
CA GLU A 168 5.44 18.65 14.07
C GLU A 168 6.92 18.85 14.45
N THR A 169 7.24 19.97 15.07
CA THR A 169 8.62 20.23 15.52
C THR A 169 9.10 19.18 16.53
N THR A 170 8.21 18.70 17.42
CA THR A 170 8.57 17.65 18.36
C THR A 170 8.82 16.31 17.66
N LEU A 171 8.02 15.96 16.67
CA LEU A 171 8.14 14.71 15.94
C LEU A 171 9.35 14.69 14.99
N TYR A 172 9.56 15.76 14.24
CA TYR A 172 10.47 15.79 13.09
C TYR A 172 11.63 16.78 13.23
N GLY A 173 11.55 17.73 14.18
CA GLY A 173 12.63 18.68 14.45
C GLY A 173 13.84 18.01 15.10
N ALA A 174 15.02 18.63 14.96
CA ALA A 174 16.28 18.08 15.49
C ALA A 174 16.46 18.37 17.01
N PRO A 175 16.75 17.37 17.83
CA PRO A 175 16.68 15.93 17.55
C PRO A 175 15.22 15.43 17.49
N ALA A 176 14.87 14.73 16.41
CA ALA A 176 13.54 14.16 16.25
C ALA A 176 13.24 13.08 17.31
N VAL A 177 11.95 12.82 17.57
CA VAL A 177 11.55 11.62 18.31
C VAL A 177 11.69 10.42 17.40
N GLN A 178 12.84 9.74 17.49
CA GLN A 178 13.10 8.58 16.66
C GLN A 178 12.13 7.42 16.98
N GLY A 179 11.70 6.75 15.91
CA GLY A 179 10.93 5.52 16.04
C GLY A 179 9.54 5.71 16.67
N PHE A 180 8.90 6.91 16.52
CA PHE A 180 7.49 7.03 16.89
C PHE A 180 6.65 6.15 15.94
N PRO A 181 5.98 5.11 16.44
CA PRO A 181 5.20 4.21 15.61
C PRO A 181 3.92 4.91 15.14
N MET A 182 3.71 4.99 13.83
CA MET A 182 2.52 5.57 13.23
C MET A 182 1.84 4.54 12.35
N GLY A 183 0.69 4.07 12.79
CA GLY A 183 -0.10 3.08 12.09
C GLY A 183 -1.04 2.33 13.01
N PRO A 184 -1.76 1.35 12.47
CA PRO A 184 -2.71 0.55 13.22
C PRO A 184 -2.06 -0.18 14.40
N VAL A 185 -2.59 0.05 15.60
CA VAL A 185 -2.16 -0.58 16.85
C VAL A 185 -3.12 -1.71 17.18
N ILE A 186 -2.58 -2.87 17.57
CA ILE A 186 -3.37 -3.99 18.08
C ILE A 186 -3.79 -3.63 19.51
N ASP A 187 -5.04 -3.26 19.68
CA ASP A 187 -5.62 -2.83 20.95
C ASP A 187 -6.53 -3.89 21.57
N GLY A 188 -6.69 -5.04 20.91
CA GLY A 188 -7.53 -6.14 21.37
C GLY A 188 -9.04 -5.92 21.20
N ASN A 189 -9.47 -4.75 20.71
CA ASN A 189 -10.86 -4.37 20.52
C ASN A 189 -11.14 -3.92 19.10
N PHE A 190 -10.71 -2.72 18.72
CA PHE A 190 -10.91 -2.17 17.37
C PHE A 190 -10.07 -2.91 16.31
N ILE A 191 -8.82 -3.23 16.65
CA ILE A 191 -7.95 -4.15 15.90
C ILE A 191 -7.58 -5.31 16.84
N PRO A 192 -8.34 -6.41 16.84
CA PRO A 192 -8.22 -7.45 17.86
C PRO A 192 -6.93 -8.28 17.78
N ARG A 193 -6.32 -8.41 16.59
CA ARG A 193 -5.10 -9.18 16.33
C ARG A 193 -4.31 -8.57 15.17
N HIS A 194 -3.14 -9.13 14.87
CA HIS A 194 -2.42 -8.79 13.64
C HIS A 194 -3.33 -8.98 12.42
N PRO A 195 -3.44 -7.99 11.52
CA PRO A 195 -4.43 -8.00 10.44
C PRO A 195 -4.37 -9.25 9.56
N TRP A 196 -3.18 -9.68 9.16
CA TRP A 196 -2.98 -10.81 8.25
C TRP A 196 -2.06 -11.91 8.79
N ASP A 197 -1.67 -11.87 10.05
CA ASP A 197 -0.80 -12.88 10.67
C ASP A 197 -1.53 -13.55 11.85
N PRO A 198 -1.57 -14.88 11.89
CA PRO A 198 -0.98 -15.88 10.98
C PRO A 198 -1.87 -16.21 9.75
N SER A 199 -3.04 -15.60 9.59
CA SER A 199 -4.00 -15.92 8.53
C SER A 199 -4.75 -14.67 8.07
N ALA A 200 -5.34 -14.72 6.87
CA ALA A 200 -6.23 -13.67 6.37
C ALA A 200 -7.37 -13.38 7.35
N PRO A 201 -7.87 -12.14 7.40
CA PRO A 201 -8.91 -11.74 8.35
C PRO A 201 -10.26 -12.38 8.03
N SER A 202 -10.92 -12.97 9.04
CA SER A 202 -12.20 -13.66 8.87
C SER A 202 -13.38 -12.72 8.57
N TYR A 203 -13.28 -11.45 9.02
CA TYR A 203 -14.35 -10.45 8.84
C TYR A 203 -14.61 -10.07 7.38
N SER A 204 -13.64 -10.33 6.50
CA SER A 204 -13.69 -10.05 5.06
C SER A 204 -13.43 -11.29 4.21
N SER A 205 -13.80 -12.47 4.70
CA SER A 205 -13.57 -13.73 3.97
C SER A 205 -14.21 -13.74 2.58
N GLU A 206 -15.41 -13.19 2.45
CA GLU A 206 -16.19 -13.13 1.20
C GLU A 206 -15.82 -11.93 0.31
N VAL A 207 -14.89 -11.07 0.73
CA VAL A 207 -14.48 -9.89 -0.04
C VAL A 207 -13.38 -10.27 -1.03
N PRO A 208 -13.59 -10.17 -2.35
CA PRO A 208 -12.54 -10.30 -3.36
C PRO A 208 -11.39 -9.34 -3.09
N PHE A 209 -10.17 -9.77 -3.39
CA PHE A 209 -8.98 -9.02 -3.07
C PHE A 209 -8.02 -8.90 -4.26
N MET A 210 -7.43 -7.74 -4.45
CA MET A 210 -6.35 -7.55 -5.40
C MET A 210 -5.16 -6.91 -4.70
N ALA A 211 -3.96 -7.41 -4.93
CA ALA A 211 -2.74 -6.76 -4.45
C ALA A 211 -1.62 -6.86 -5.48
N GLY A 212 -0.75 -5.87 -5.47
CA GLY A 212 0.43 -5.86 -6.32
C GLY A 212 1.42 -4.77 -5.93
N SER A 213 2.46 -4.63 -6.74
CA SER A 213 3.55 -3.69 -6.49
C SER A 213 4.17 -3.19 -7.79
N THR A 214 4.96 -2.12 -7.71
CA THR A 214 5.84 -1.67 -8.78
C THR A 214 7.17 -2.43 -8.76
N GLU A 215 7.94 -2.37 -9.86
CA GLU A 215 9.19 -3.11 -9.98
C GLU A 215 10.33 -2.51 -9.16
N THR A 216 10.41 -1.19 -9.05
CA THR A 216 11.54 -0.48 -8.41
C THR A 216 11.06 0.48 -7.33
N GLU A 217 10.31 -0.02 -6.36
CA GLU A 217 9.61 0.74 -5.32
C GLU A 217 10.40 1.89 -4.69
N GLY A 218 11.72 1.73 -4.47
CA GLY A 218 12.56 2.76 -3.86
C GLY A 218 12.99 3.90 -4.79
N GLY A 219 12.65 3.85 -6.08
CA GLY A 219 13.25 4.70 -7.10
C GLY A 219 12.93 6.20 -7.02
N TRP A 220 11.88 6.61 -6.30
CA TRP A 220 11.44 8.01 -6.26
C TRP A 220 11.86 8.78 -4.99
N ILE A 221 12.34 8.08 -3.97
CA ILE A 221 12.67 8.70 -2.67
C ILE A 221 14.05 9.35 -2.75
N GLY A 222 14.09 10.61 -3.15
CA GLY A 222 15.32 11.40 -3.23
C GLY A 222 15.65 11.88 -4.65
N PRO A 223 16.82 12.48 -4.85
CA PRO A 223 17.31 12.82 -6.19
C PRO A 223 17.47 11.56 -7.04
N PRO A 224 17.47 11.69 -8.39
CA PRO A 224 17.64 10.53 -9.28
C PRO A 224 18.74 9.61 -8.77
N PRO A 225 18.51 8.28 -8.77
CA PRO A 225 19.47 7.36 -8.19
C PRO A 225 20.83 7.54 -8.84
N TYR A 226 21.83 7.83 -8.02
CA TYR A 226 23.23 7.78 -8.47
C TYR A 226 23.57 6.35 -8.86
N GLU A 227 24.51 6.16 -9.77
CA GLU A 227 25.01 4.82 -10.03
C GLU A 227 25.65 4.25 -8.76
N LEU A 228 25.15 3.11 -8.33
CA LEU A 228 25.73 2.38 -7.21
C LEU A 228 27.05 1.76 -7.68
N ALA A 229 28.14 2.03 -6.98
CA ALA A 229 29.39 1.34 -7.22
C ALA A 229 29.26 -0.15 -6.82
N ASP A 230 30.05 -1.04 -7.42
CA ASP A 230 29.98 -2.49 -7.12
C ASP A 230 30.19 -2.79 -5.63
N VAL A 231 31.07 -2.04 -4.97
CA VAL A 231 31.31 -2.17 -3.51
C VAL A 231 30.07 -1.77 -2.71
N ASP A 232 29.42 -0.66 -3.09
CA ASP A 232 28.22 -0.17 -2.41
C ASP A 232 27.04 -1.12 -2.67
N MET A 233 26.96 -1.74 -3.86
CA MET A 233 25.97 -2.76 -4.19
C MET A 233 26.13 -3.99 -3.29
N LEU A 234 27.36 -4.51 -3.14
CA LEU A 234 27.62 -5.64 -2.25
C LEU A 234 27.21 -5.32 -0.81
N GLU A 235 27.57 -4.16 -0.30
CA GLU A 235 27.22 -3.74 1.06
C GLU A 235 25.70 -3.60 1.24
N SER A 236 25.00 -3.02 0.25
CA SER A 236 23.55 -2.87 0.25
C SER A 236 22.82 -4.23 0.27
N PHE A 237 23.24 -5.15 -0.59
CA PHE A 237 22.66 -6.52 -0.61
C PHE A 237 22.98 -7.27 0.69
N ARG A 238 24.21 -7.15 1.20
CA ARG A 238 24.64 -7.80 2.43
C ARG A 238 23.78 -7.36 3.63
N THR A 239 23.60 -6.07 3.80
CA THR A 239 22.93 -5.51 4.98
C THR A 239 21.41 -5.64 4.93
N ALA A 240 20.81 -5.41 3.77
CA ALA A 240 19.35 -5.35 3.65
C ALA A 240 18.68 -6.64 3.17
N LEU A 241 19.40 -7.51 2.45
CA LEU A 241 18.79 -8.68 1.82
C LEU A 241 19.39 -10.03 2.23
N SER A 242 20.51 -10.05 2.96
CA SER A 242 21.30 -11.28 3.16
C SER A 242 21.70 -11.50 4.62
N ASN A 243 20.96 -10.96 5.57
CA ASN A 243 21.22 -11.14 7.02
C ASN A 243 22.71 -10.90 7.42
N ASN A 244 23.36 -9.92 6.80
CA ASN A 244 24.79 -9.63 6.89
C ASN A 244 25.73 -10.75 6.37
N ASN A 245 25.22 -11.69 5.57
CA ASN A 245 26.01 -12.77 4.97
C ASN A 245 26.53 -12.34 3.59
N GLU A 246 27.84 -12.15 3.46
CA GLU A 246 28.49 -11.70 2.22
C GLU A 246 28.35 -12.71 1.07
N GLN A 247 28.43 -14.01 1.36
CA GLN A 247 28.31 -15.05 0.35
C GLN A 247 26.91 -15.05 -0.26
N GLN A 248 25.87 -14.99 0.56
CA GLN A 248 24.47 -14.87 0.10
C GLN A 248 24.24 -13.58 -0.71
N ALA A 249 24.85 -12.47 -0.30
CA ALA A 249 24.77 -11.22 -1.06
C ALA A 249 25.36 -11.37 -2.47
N LYS A 250 26.55 -11.99 -2.60
CA LYS A 250 27.19 -12.26 -3.90
C LYS A 250 26.33 -13.19 -4.77
N GLU A 251 25.72 -14.20 -4.20
CA GLU A 251 24.83 -15.13 -4.92
C GLU A 251 23.58 -14.40 -5.41
N LEU A 252 22.93 -13.57 -4.59
CA LEU A 252 21.80 -12.75 -5.02
C LEU A 252 22.18 -11.76 -6.10
N ILE A 253 23.29 -11.04 -5.97
CA ILE A 253 23.77 -10.12 -7.00
C ILE A 253 23.96 -10.85 -8.32
N SER A 254 24.64 -12.00 -8.32
CA SER A 254 24.85 -12.81 -9.53
C SER A 254 23.54 -13.27 -10.16
N LEU A 255 22.54 -13.60 -9.33
CA LEU A 255 21.21 -13.99 -9.78
C LEU A 255 20.52 -12.84 -10.53
N TYR A 256 20.48 -11.65 -9.93
CA TYR A 256 19.85 -10.48 -10.56
C TYR A 256 20.62 -10.00 -11.80
N GLN A 257 21.94 -10.04 -11.79
CA GLN A 257 22.77 -9.72 -12.96
C GLN A 257 22.54 -10.72 -14.11
N SER A 258 22.40 -12.00 -13.80
CA SER A 258 22.12 -13.03 -14.82
C SER A 258 20.76 -12.84 -15.47
N LYS A 259 19.75 -12.42 -14.71
CA LYS A 259 18.40 -12.18 -15.21
C LYS A 259 18.31 -10.87 -15.99
N PHE A 260 19.02 -9.84 -15.57
CA PHE A 260 18.98 -8.49 -16.10
C PHE A 260 20.40 -7.99 -16.46
N PRO A 261 21.06 -8.60 -17.46
CA PRO A 261 22.49 -8.37 -17.75
C PRO A 261 22.80 -6.92 -18.14
N ASP A 262 21.85 -6.21 -18.72
CA ASP A 262 22.02 -4.82 -19.18
C ASP A 262 21.58 -3.76 -18.16
N ARG A 263 21.07 -4.20 -17.00
CA ARG A 263 20.63 -3.26 -15.95
C ARG A 263 21.82 -2.72 -15.16
N ARG A 264 21.76 -1.43 -14.85
CA ARG A 264 22.70 -0.77 -13.94
C ARG A 264 22.56 -1.31 -12.52
N ASN A 265 23.63 -1.29 -11.73
CA ASN A 265 23.65 -1.74 -10.35
C ASN A 265 22.53 -1.13 -9.49
N GLN A 266 22.28 0.17 -9.64
CA GLN A 266 21.19 0.85 -8.94
C GLN A 266 19.83 0.22 -9.24
N MET A 267 19.56 -0.09 -10.50
CA MET A 267 18.29 -0.73 -10.90
C MET A 267 18.18 -2.16 -10.40
N LEU A 268 19.28 -2.92 -10.42
CA LEU A 268 19.32 -4.27 -9.83
C LEU A 268 19.00 -4.23 -8.33
N TRP A 269 19.60 -3.28 -7.61
CA TRP A 269 19.34 -3.05 -6.20
C TRP A 269 17.88 -2.70 -5.92
N LEU A 270 17.32 -1.72 -6.65
CA LEU A 270 15.93 -1.30 -6.47
C LEU A 270 14.95 -2.44 -6.75
N THR A 271 15.20 -3.24 -7.79
CA THR A 271 14.39 -4.41 -8.11
C THR A 271 14.46 -5.45 -6.98
N ALA A 272 15.65 -5.80 -6.51
CA ALA A 272 15.82 -6.78 -5.44
C ALA A 272 15.22 -6.32 -4.11
N ALA A 273 15.37 -5.04 -3.79
CA ALA A 273 14.78 -4.44 -2.59
C ALA A 273 13.23 -4.44 -2.67
N ALA A 274 12.65 -4.16 -3.83
CA ALA A 274 11.22 -4.23 -4.06
C ALA A 274 10.70 -5.67 -3.96
N ASP A 275 11.41 -6.64 -4.55
CA ASP A 275 11.10 -8.06 -4.46
C ASP A 275 11.12 -8.55 -3.01
N ASN A 276 12.04 -8.02 -2.17
CA ASN A 276 12.13 -8.34 -0.74
C ASN A 276 11.17 -7.54 0.16
N SER A 277 10.38 -6.64 -0.36
CA SER A 277 9.48 -5.78 0.42
C SER A 277 8.05 -5.77 -0.11
N ALA A 278 7.67 -4.76 -0.88
CA ALA A 278 6.29 -4.58 -1.33
C ALA A 278 5.78 -5.75 -2.19
N ARG A 279 6.62 -6.29 -3.06
CA ARG A 279 6.24 -7.45 -3.86
C ARG A 279 6.04 -8.71 -3.03
N TRP A 280 6.98 -9.00 -2.12
CA TRP A 280 6.81 -10.10 -1.16
C TRP A 280 5.50 -9.94 -0.38
N ASN A 281 5.23 -8.75 0.14
CA ASN A 281 4.02 -8.49 0.90
C ASN A 281 2.75 -8.69 0.06
N ALA A 282 2.74 -8.23 -1.20
CA ALA A 282 1.60 -8.44 -2.09
C ALA A 282 1.36 -9.94 -2.37
N GLN A 283 2.43 -10.70 -2.58
CA GLN A 283 2.36 -12.16 -2.74
C GLN A 283 1.85 -12.84 -1.47
N GLU A 284 2.32 -12.43 -0.30
CA GLU A 284 1.92 -12.98 0.99
C GLU A 284 0.45 -12.70 1.30
N LEU A 285 -0.04 -11.48 1.05
CA LEU A 285 -1.46 -11.16 1.20
C LEU A 285 -2.33 -12.05 0.28
N ASN A 286 -1.94 -12.22 -0.99
CA ASN A 286 -2.65 -13.09 -1.92
C ASN A 286 -2.59 -14.56 -1.49
N ARG A 287 -1.44 -15.06 -1.00
CA ARG A 287 -1.28 -16.41 -0.47
C ARG A 287 -2.23 -16.66 0.70
N LEU A 288 -2.24 -15.76 1.68
CA LEU A 288 -3.11 -15.86 2.85
C LEU A 288 -4.59 -15.79 2.46
N LYS A 289 -4.94 -14.95 1.49
CA LYS A 289 -6.31 -14.86 0.97
C LYS A 289 -6.72 -16.13 0.24
N TYR A 290 -5.85 -16.70 -0.58
CA TYR A 290 -6.06 -17.98 -1.26
C TYR A 290 -6.26 -19.14 -0.26
N GLU A 291 -5.43 -19.21 0.77
CA GLU A 291 -5.54 -20.22 1.82
C GLU A 291 -6.82 -20.09 2.65
N GLN A 292 -7.40 -18.90 2.73
CA GLN A 292 -8.71 -18.68 3.35
C GLN A 292 -9.85 -19.35 2.57
N GLY A 293 -9.76 -19.39 1.22
CA GLY A 293 -10.57 -20.24 0.37
C GLY A 293 -12.00 -19.77 0.07
N SER A 294 -12.41 -18.55 0.47
CA SER A 294 -13.78 -18.06 0.26
C SER A 294 -13.91 -17.22 -1.01
N ALA A 295 -13.25 -16.06 -1.07
CA ALA A 295 -13.29 -15.17 -2.22
C ALA A 295 -11.98 -15.17 -3.01
N PRO A 296 -12.00 -14.92 -4.33
CA PRO A 296 -10.81 -14.92 -5.16
C PRO A 296 -9.88 -13.76 -4.80
N SER A 297 -8.59 -13.94 -5.09
CA SER A 297 -7.62 -12.85 -5.08
C SER A 297 -6.84 -12.79 -6.38
N TYR A 298 -6.27 -11.61 -6.68
CA TYR A 298 -5.56 -11.35 -7.93
C TYR A 298 -4.24 -10.65 -7.62
N LEU A 299 -3.17 -11.12 -8.26
CA LEU A 299 -1.84 -10.56 -8.10
C LEU A 299 -1.43 -9.81 -9.36
N TYR A 300 -1.01 -8.53 -9.22
CA TYR A 300 -0.44 -7.78 -10.34
C TYR A 300 1.01 -7.36 -10.07
N PHE A 301 1.68 -6.99 -11.15
CA PHE A 301 3.02 -6.43 -11.13
C PHE A 301 3.14 -5.33 -12.18
N PHE A 302 3.38 -4.10 -11.71
CA PHE A 302 3.56 -2.96 -12.59
C PHE A 302 5.05 -2.78 -12.89
N ASN A 303 5.44 -2.98 -14.14
CA ASN A 303 6.82 -2.94 -14.61
C ASN A 303 7.03 -2.06 -15.85
N TRP A 304 6.09 -1.15 -16.12
CA TRP A 304 6.29 -0.10 -17.10
C TRP A 304 7.29 0.92 -16.56
N HIS A 305 8.36 1.20 -17.32
CA HIS A 305 9.40 2.12 -16.91
C HIS A 305 9.11 3.54 -17.37
N SER A 306 9.14 4.48 -16.44
CA SER A 306 9.02 5.90 -16.75
C SER A 306 10.15 6.38 -17.66
N PRO A 307 9.87 7.06 -18.80
CA PRO A 307 10.90 7.65 -19.63
C PRO A 307 11.52 8.90 -19.00
N VAL A 308 10.93 9.43 -17.95
CA VAL A 308 11.44 10.59 -17.23
C VAL A 308 12.82 10.26 -16.63
N HIS A 309 13.76 11.19 -16.70
CA HIS A 309 15.14 11.00 -16.27
C HIS A 309 15.86 9.83 -16.97
N ASP A 310 15.62 9.66 -18.28
CA ASP A 310 16.28 8.64 -19.11
C ASP A 310 16.10 7.21 -18.56
N TYR A 311 14.88 6.87 -18.11
CA TYR A 311 14.50 5.56 -17.54
C TYR A 311 15.25 5.17 -16.26
N ARG A 312 15.98 6.10 -15.62
CA ARG A 312 16.83 5.79 -14.45
C ARG A 312 16.06 5.41 -13.20
N MET A 313 14.80 5.77 -13.12
CA MET A 313 13.95 5.46 -11.96
C MET A 313 13.17 4.16 -12.12
N GLY A 314 13.07 3.65 -13.35
CA GLY A 314 12.31 2.44 -13.66
C GLY A 314 10.82 2.60 -13.40
N SER A 315 10.23 1.58 -12.85
CA SER A 315 8.84 1.52 -12.39
C SER A 315 8.79 1.80 -10.88
N TYR A 316 8.95 3.06 -10.52
CA TYR A 316 9.11 3.46 -9.12
C TYR A 316 7.78 3.55 -8.36
N HIS A 317 7.88 3.62 -7.05
CA HIS A 317 6.74 3.75 -6.14
C HIS A 317 5.78 4.88 -6.54
N THR A 318 4.49 4.64 -6.55
CA THR A 318 3.40 5.57 -6.95
C THR A 318 3.18 5.73 -8.46
N LEU A 319 4.08 5.22 -9.31
CA LEU A 319 3.99 5.44 -10.76
C LEU A 319 2.73 4.85 -11.40
N GLU A 320 2.16 3.80 -10.84
CA GLU A 320 0.93 3.16 -11.34
C GLU A 320 -0.35 3.98 -11.08
N ILE A 321 -0.33 4.92 -10.12
CA ILE A 321 -1.53 5.68 -9.73
C ILE A 321 -2.17 6.42 -10.92
N PRO A 322 -1.44 7.24 -11.71
CA PRO A 322 -2.03 7.93 -12.85
C PRO A 322 -2.60 7.00 -13.92
N PHE A 323 -2.14 5.76 -14.00
CA PHE A 323 -2.69 4.76 -14.90
C PHE A 323 -4.03 4.23 -14.38
N VAL A 324 -4.11 3.93 -13.08
CA VAL A 324 -5.36 3.51 -12.43
C VAL A 324 -6.43 4.61 -12.50
N PHE A 325 -6.07 5.86 -12.26
CA PHE A 325 -6.98 7.00 -12.34
C PHE A 325 -7.24 7.49 -13.79
N ASN A 326 -6.55 6.92 -14.78
CA ASN A 326 -6.60 7.31 -16.19
C ASN A 326 -6.28 8.80 -16.42
N ASN A 327 -5.42 9.38 -15.59
CA ASN A 327 -5.08 10.80 -15.57
C ASN A 327 -3.58 11.08 -15.82
N VAL A 328 -2.96 10.27 -16.68
CA VAL A 328 -1.51 10.31 -16.99
C VAL A 328 -0.99 11.69 -17.44
N ASP A 329 -1.85 12.57 -17.98
CA ASP A 329 -1.47 13.92 -18.35
C ASP A 329 -1.24 14.83 -17.15
N VAL A 330 -2.03 14.66 -16.09
CA VAL A 330 -1.85 15.38 -14.81
C VAL A 330 -0.52 15.03 -14.18
N ALA A 331 -0.08 13.77 -14.39
CA ALA A 331 1.17 13.25 -13.88
C ALA A 331 2.29 13.18 -14.95
N ALA A 332 2.30 14.05 -15.95
CA ALA A 332 3.29 14.03 -17.04
C ALA A 332 4.75 14.14 -16.55
N SER A 333 4.98 14.77 -15.39
CA SER A 333 6.31 14.78 -14.73
C SER A 333 6.75 13.40 -14.24
N MET A 334 5.83 12.44 -14.16
CA MET A 334 6.06 11.05 -13.78
C MET A 334 6.00 10.11 -15.00
N THR A 335 5.03 10.33 -15.89
CA THR A 335 4.70 9.42 -16.98
C THR A 335 5.32 9.82 -18.33
N GLY A 336 5.95 11.00 -18.40
CA GLY A 336 6.50 11.51 -19.67
C GLY A 336 5.41 11.87 -20.67
N ALA A 337 5.70 11.74 -21.98
CA ALA A 337 4.82 12.11 -23.08
C ALA A 337 4.57 10.99 -24.10
N ASP A 338 5.04 9.78 -23.85
CA ASP A 338 4.85 8.62 -24.72
C ASP A 338 3.35 8.30 -24.90
N SER A 339 2.91 8.05 -26.14
CA SER A 339 1.50 7.75 -26.42
C SER A 339 1.01 6.43 -25.84
N TYR A 340 1.89 5.43 -25.70
CA TYR A 340 1.57 4.12 -25.12
C TYR A 340 1.01 4.23 -23.68
N ARG A 341 1.41 5.26 -22.94
CA ARG A 341 0.86 5.50 -21.58
C ARG A 341 -0.67 5.58 -21.54
N TYR A 342 -1.32 6.04 -22.63
CA TYR A 342 -2.78 6.13 -22.69
C TYR A 342 -3.45 4.76 -22.86
N GLU A 343 -2.82 3.86 -23.62
CA GLU A 343 -3.29 2.50 -23.81
C GLU A 343 -3.18 1.72 -22.50
N LEU A 344 -2.03 1.81 -21.84
CA LEU A 344 -1.82 1.17 -20.54
C LEU A 344 -2.79 1.74 -19.47
N ALA A 345 -3.00 3.06 -19.46
CA ALA A 345 -3.96 3.69 -18.53
C ALA A 345 -5.40 3.23 -18.79
N HIS A 346 -5.79 3.07 -20.06
CA HIS A 346 -7.11 2.52 -20.40
C HIS A 346 -7.26 1.09 -19.86
N VAL A 347 -6.31 0.20 -20.13
CA VAL A 347 -6.37 -1.19 -19.69
C VAL A 347 -6.40 -1.28 -18.16
N MET A 348 -5.57 -0.52 -17.46
CA MET A 348 -5.51 -0.56 -16.00
C MET A 348 -6.77 0.01 -15.35
N SER A 349 -7.24 1.18 -15.80
CA SER A 349 -8.47 1.76 -15.23
C SER A 349 -9.68 0.86 -15.43
N ALA A 350 -9.80 0.25 -16.62
CA ALA A 350 -10.87 -0.69 -16.92
C ALA A 350 -10.79 -1.97 -16.04
N ALA A 351 -9.59 -2.48 -15.76
CA ALA A 351 -9.41 -3.63 -14.89
C ALA A 351 -9.81 -3.34 -13.44
N TRP A 352 -9.41 -2.17 -12.89
CA TRP A 352 -9.84 -1.75 -11.55
C TRP A 352 -11.35 -1.54 -11.44
N ALA A 353 -11.95 -0.94 -12.48
CA ALA A 353 -13.39 -0.74 -12.53
C ALA A 353 -14.17 -2.06 -12.75
N ALA A 354 -13.67 -2.99 -13.55
CA ALA A 354 -14.24 -4.33 -13.70
C ALA A 354 -14.24 -5.07 -12.36
N PHE A 355 -13.13 -5.02 -11.64
CA PHE A 355 -13.03 -5.57 -10.29
C PHE A 355 -14.02 -4.90 -9.32
N ALA A 356 -14.19 -3.59 -9.39
CA ALA A 356 -15.16 -2.88 -8.55
C ALA A 356 -16.61 -3.27 -8.86
N ARG A 357 -16.92 -3.67 -10.10
CA ARG A 357 -18.26 -4.13 -10.51
C ARG A 357 -18.57 -5.55 -10.06
N THR A 358 -17.61 -6.46 -10.13
CA THR A 358 -17.87 -7.90 -10.10
C THR A 358 -16.95 -8.69 -9.16
N GLY A 359 -15.90 -8.08 -8.63
CA GLY A 359 -14.81 -8.78 -7.92
C GLY A 359 -13.83 -9.50 -8.86
N ASP A 360 -14.01 -9.37 -10.20
CA ASP A 360 -13.15 -9.95 -11.24
C ASP A 360 -12.59 -8.81 -12.11
N PRO A 361 -11.25 -8.66 -12.24
CA PRO A 361 -10.64 -7.57 -13.00
C PRO A 361 -10.66 -7.77 -14.52
N ASN A 362 -11.11 -8.91 -15.02
CA ASN A 362 -11.07 -9.24 -16.44
C ASN A 362 -12.00 -8.37 -17.29
N HIS A 363 -11.51 -7.91 -18.44
CA HIS A 363 -12.25 -7.21 -19.47
C HIS A 363 -11.70 -7.52 -20.87
N VAL A 364 -12.38 -7.04 -21.92
CA VAL A 364 -12.13 -7.47 -23.31
C VAL A 364 -10.77 -7.02 -23.87
N ASP A 365 -10.18 -5.97 -23.33
CA ASP A 365 -8.96 -5.34 -23.86
C ASP A 365 -7.67 -5.84 -23.16
N MET A 366 -7.73 -6.96 -22.43
CA MET A 366 -6.58 -7.52 -21.74
C MET A 366 -6.53 -9.05 -21.82
N PRO A 367 -5.34 -9.67 -21.64
CA PRO A 367 -5.23 -11.12 -21.47
C PRO A 367 -6.04 -11.62 -20.26
N THR A 368 -6.51 -12.86 -20.31
CA THR A 368 -7.23 -13.45 -19.18
C THR A 368 -6.34 -13.50 -17.94
N TRP A 369 -6.79 -12.86 -16.88
CA TRP A 369 -6.16 -12.81 -15.57
C TRP A 369 -6.78 -13.87 -14.65
N ALA A 370 -6.07 -14.97 -14.44
CA ALA A 370 -6.53 -16.04 -13.55
C ALA A 370 -6.45 -15.59 -12.08
N PRO A 371 -7.41 -16.00 -11.22
CA PRO A 371 -7.28 -15.84 -9.77
C PRO A 371 -5.98 -16.46 -9.24
N PHE A 372 -5.45 -15.88 -8.17
CA PHE A 372 -4.22 -16.33 -7.54
C PHE A 372 -4.32 -17.75 -6.99
N THR A 373 -3.28 -18.54 -7.22
CA THR A 373 -3.06 -19.85 -6.59
C THR A 373 -1.62 -19.99 -6.13
N THR A 374 -1.37 -20.80 -5.12
CA THR A 374 -0.02 -21.06 -4.59
C THR A 374 0.81 -21.99 -5.49
N GLU A 375 0.17 -22.70 -6.41
CA GLU A 375 0.84 -23.59 -7.36
C GLU A 375 1.54 -22.81 -8.47
N ASN A 376 0.88 -21.77 -8.99
CA ASN A 376 1.28 -21.09 -10.22
C ASN A 376 1.60 -19.62 -10.05
N TYR A 377 1.19 -18.97 -8.93
CA TYR A 377 1.37 -17.53 -8.73
C TYR A 377 0.99 -16.69 -9.97
N PRO A 378 -0.22 -16.89 -10.56
CA PRO A 378 -0.62 -16.15 -11.74
C PRO A 378 -0.59 -14.65 -11.44
N THR A 379 0.13 -13.92 -12.29
CA THR A 379 0.41 -12.49 -12.10
C THR A 379 0.09 -11.76 -13.40
N MET A 380 -0.73 -10.70 -13.32
CA MET A 380 -0.91 -9.76 -14.42
C MET A 380 0.22 -8.75 -14.40
N MET A 381 1.00 -8.72 -15.47
CA MET A 381 2.09 -7.77 -15.67
C MET A 381 1.60 -6.58 -16.47
N PHE A 382 1.77 -5.37 -15.91
CA PHE A 382 1.48 -4.11 -16.57
C PHE A 382 2.81 -3.40 -16.91
N GLY A 383 3.29 -3.62 -18.12
CA GLY A 383 4.55 -3.11 -18.63
C GLY A 383 4.38 -2.51 -20.02
N ASP A 384 5.44 -2.57 -20.85
CA ASP A 384 5.37 -2.21 -22.27
C ASP A 384 4.41 -3.13 -23.05
N GLU A 385 4.15 -4.31 -22.52
CA GLU A 385 3.07 -5.21 -22.92
C GLU A 385 2.30 -5.65 -21.68
N VAL A 386 0.99 -5.80 -21.81
CA VAL A 386 0.14 -6.37 -20.75
C VAL A 386 0.09 -7.88 -20.91
N MET A 387 0.56 -8.62 -19.93
CA MET A 387 0.71 -10.09 -20.01
C MET A 387 0.27 -10.80 -18.74
N ALA A 388 -0.42 -11.93 -18.88
CA ALA A 388 -0.62 -12.87 -17.77
C ALA A 388 0.55 -13.87 -17.73
N VAL A 389 1.30 -13.89 -16.63
CA VAL A 389 2.50 -14.73 -16.45
C VAL A 389 2.43 -15.49 -15.15
N ASN A 390 2.80 -16.74 -15.15
CA ASN A 390 2.89 -17.55 -13.94
C ASN A 390 4.25 -17.34 -13.27
N ASP A 391 4.24 -16.86 -12.01
CA ASP A 391 5.41 -16.69 -11.12
C ASP A 391 6.62 -16.03 -11.82
N PRO A 392 6.49 -14.81 -12.35
CA PRO A 392 7.47 -14.19 -13.25
C PRO A 392 8.87 -14.01 -12.63
N ASN A 393 8.98 -13.99 -11.31
CA ASN A 393 10.26 -13.90 -10.57
C ASN A 393 10.45 -15.11 -9.63
N ARG A 394 10.14 -16.31 -10.12
CA ARG A 394 10.18 -17.53 -9.29
C ARG A 394 11.55 -17.77 -8.64
N VAL A 395 12.62 -17.63 -9.38
CA VAL A 395 13.97 -17.95 -8.90
C VAL A 395 14.39 -16.96 -7.81
N GLU A 396 14.19 -15.67 -8.03
CA GLU A 396 14.49 -14.59 -7.09
C GLU A 396 13.62 -14.70 -5.84
N ARG A 397 12.34 -14.97 -6.02
CA ARG A 397 11.39 -15.17 -4.91
C ARG A 397 11.81 -16.33 -4.00
N LEU A 398 12.20 -17.47 -4.58
CA LEU A 398 12.64 -18.63 -3.82
C LEU A 398 13.98 -18.39 -3.10
N ALA A 399 14.92 -17.67 -3.75
CA ALA A 399 16.18 -17.30 -3.13
C ALA A 399 15.98 -16.38 -1.91
N LEU A 400 15.16 -15.34 -2.06
CA LEU A 400 14.82 -14.45 -0.95
C LEU A 400 14.04 -15.15 0.17
N ALA A 401 13.12 -16.06 -0.18
CA ALA A 401 12.38 -16.85 0.81
C ALA A 401 13.32 -17.74 1.65
N ALA A 402 14.31 -18.40 1.01
CA ALA A 402 15.29 -19.23 1.72
C ALA A 402 16.14 -18.41 2.71
N ILE A 403 16.49 -17.18 2.36
CA ILE A 403 17.25 -16.29 3.25
C ILE A 403 16.38 -15.84 4.44
N ARG A 404 15.10 -15.50 4.21
CA ARG A 404 14.16 -15.12 5.28
C ARG A 404 13.93 -16.21 6.32
N GLN A 405 13.93 -17.50 5.92
CA GLN A 405 13.76 -18.61 6.83
C GLN A 405 14.98 -18.83 7.76
N GLN A 406 16.12 -18.22 7.46
CA GLN A 406 17.35 -18.31 8.25
C GLN A 406 17.52 -17.10 9.21
N ALA A 407 16.65 -16.10 9.14
CA ALA A 407 16.66 -14.90 9.98
C ALA A 407 15.83 -15.10 11.25
#